data_12d1f50dfde91e34cd3605ff0458559e
#
_entry.id   12d1f50dfde91e34cd3605ff0458559e
#
_cell.length_a   1.000
_cell.length_b   1.000
_cell.length_c   1.000
_cell.angle_alpha   90.00
_cell.angle_beta   90.00
_cell.angle_gamma   90.00
#
_symmetry.space_group_name_H-M   'P 1'
#
loop_
_entity.id
_entity.type
_entity.pdbx_description
1 polymer ?
#
loop_
_entity_poly.entity_id
_entity_poly.type
_entity_poly.pdbx_seq_one_letter_code
_entity_poly.pdbx_strand_id
1 'polypeptide(L)'
;MEHQEHGRFTLADTEDGHIWGVCSAVDGLFGEPARGTYELFDWAPENAETRGWVGDRVWLVPDDDTLDAWLLEDVESLGRHPGTGSLLLTGLDDYEGPPEGHRGSVRVHDQYRWRGSCTELARILPPEENSPPLVLRGLAPSDRLRAALAKGTRRARALEQVALRIRDDQGQPLTERLFWAQVNAWRPSSTGTDLIDLELEGGYSTPIPEHLRPLWERWFAGPPDTPNTWADLDTRRRKAWLDLVRERACQRAHRDRPAGHAYELQGCHVTDEPALYLALGEAVNGAGGYFGGCLEAIRDCLGGAFGYTAPATLLWRDAEVAREHLSQMLTPDGELYDLFAEVLGVLAAGGMHVTLA
;
A
#
# COMPACT_ATOMS: atom_id res chain seq x y z
N MET A 1 13.01 1.86 37.86
CA MET A 1 11.94 1.01 37.32
C MET A 1 11.02 1.94 36.54
N GLU A 2 11.39 2.23 35.56
CA GLU A 2 11.28 2.20 34.10
C GLU A 2 9.82 2.26 33.65
N HIS A 3 9.27 3.50 33.67
CA HIS A 3 8.25 3.88 32.71
C HIS A 3 8.97 4.21 31.39
N GLN A 4 9.37 3.19 30.65
CA GLN A 4 9.54 3.32 29.21
C GLN A 4 8.12 3.52 28.66
N GLU A 5 7.69 4.79 28.61
CA GLU A 5 6.52 5.17 27.84
C GLU A 5 6.75 4.66 26.42
N HIS A 6 5.94 3.70 26.02
CA HIS A 6 5.99 3.11 24.70
C HIS A 6 5.46 4.17 23.73
N GLY A 7 6.35 5.01 23.21
CA GLY A 7 5.99 5.96 22.17
C GLY A 7 5.51 5.20 20.93
N ARG A 8 4.55 5.79 20.23
CA ARG A 8 3.97 5.20 18.99
C ARG A 8 5.04 4.96 17.92
N PHE A 9 6.07 5.79 17.86
CA PHE A 9 7.09 5.77 16.83
C PHE A 9 8.46 5.48 17.41
N THR A 10 9.16 4.53 16.82
CA THR A 10 10.53 4.16 17.21
C THR A 10 11.44 4.29 16.00
N LEU A 11 12.45 5.15 16.06
CA LEU A 11 13.50 5.21 15.06
C LEU A 11 14.60 4.21 15.42
N ALA A 12 14.87 3.26 14.55
CA ALA A 12 15.84 2.20 14.76
C ALA A 12 16.81 2.09 13.58
N ASP A 13 18.01 1.65 13.85
CA ASP A 13 19.00 1.25 12.85
C ASP A 13 18.62 -0.12 12.27
N THR A 14 18.75 -0.30 10.95
CA THR A 14 18.38 -1.56 10.30
C THR A 14 19.48 -2.60 10.35
N GLU A 15 20.74 -2.22 10.55
CA GLU A 15 21.88 -3.14 10.57
C GLU A 15 22.05 -3.82 11.94
N ASP A 16 22.12 -3.00 13.00
CA ASP A 16 22.39 -3.51 14.36
C ASP A 16 21.14 -3.50 15.26
N GLY A 17 20.00 -3.02 14.76
CA GLY A 17 18.74 -2.93 15.50
C GLY A 17 18.75 -1.89 16.63
N HIS A 18 19.79 -1.03 16.70
CA HIS A 18 19.92 -0.01 17.73
C HIS A 18 18.77 0.99 17.65
N ILE A 19 18.16 1.30 18.79
CA ILE A 19 17.10 2.30 18.89
C ILE A 19 17.77 3.69 19.02
N TRP A 20 17.59 4.54 17.98
CA TRP A 20 18.01 5.92 18.00
C TRP A 20 17.17 6.78 18.95
N GLY A 21 15.87 6.50 19.04
CA GLY A 21 14.95 7.16 19.94
C GLY A 21 13.50 6.75 19.73
N VAL A 22 12.65 7.22 20.66
CA VAL A 22 11.21 6.93 20.67
C VAL A 22 10.44 8.24 20.81
N CYS A 23 9.37 8.43 20.04
CA CYS A 23 8.51 9.61 20.13
C CYS A 23 7.02 9.26 19.99
N SER A 24 6.16 10.22 20.36
CA SER A 24 4.70 10.05 20.30
C SER A 24 4.08 10.63 19.02
N ALA A 25 4.78 11.54 18.34
CA ALA A 25 4.26 12.22 17.15
C ALA A 25 5.35 12.40 16.08
N VAL A 26 4.92 12.37 14.83
CA VAL A 26 5.76 12.54 13.65
C VAL A 26 5.02 13.44 12.66
N ASP A 27 5.64 14.56 12.27
CA ASP A 27 5.17 15.38 11.16
C ASP A 27 5.85 14.93 9.87
N GLY A 28 5.18 15.10 8.73
CA GLY A 28 5.69 14.69 7.43
C GLY A 28 5.49 13.20 7.12
N LEU A 29 4.82 12.46 8.00
CA LEU A 29 4.43 11.06 7.73
C LEU A 29 3.36 10.99 6.64
N PHE A 30 2.45 11.94 6.65
CA PHE A 30 1.40 12.11 5.63
C PHE A 30 1.73 13.30 4.74
N GLY A 31 1.39 13.18 3.47
CA GLY A 31 1.62 14.23 2.49
C GLY A 31 1.12 13.79 1.11
N GLU A 32 1.31 14.64 0.12
CA GLU A 32 1.01 14.26 -1.25
C GLU A 32 2.25 13.59 -1.86
N PRO A 33 2.13 12.34 -2.32
CA PRO A 33 3.22 11.68 -3.03
C PRO A 33 3.51 12.39 -4.35
N ALA A 34 4.75 12.31 -4.81
CA ALA A 34 5.15 12.83 -6.10
C ALA A 34 4.39 12.13 -7.24
N ARG A 35 3.76 12.91 -8.12
CA ARG A 35 2.94 12.40 -9.24
C ARG A 35 3.50 12.87 -10.57
N GLY A 36 3.62 11.95 -11.52
CA GLY A 36 3.84 12.29 -12.92
C GLY A 36 2.58 12.87 -13.55
N THR A 37 2.75 13.77 -14.52
CA THR A 37 1.66 14.27 -15.34
C THR A 37 1.87 13.89 -16.80
N TYR A 38 0.84 13.31 -17.39
CA TYR A 38 0.84 12.73 -18.72
C TYR A 38 -0.21 13.39 -19.61
N GLU A 39 0.15 13.63 -20.86
CA GLU A 39 -0.77 14.09 -21.90
C GLU A 39 -0.99 12.95 -22.91
N LEU A 40 -2.26 12.61 -23.12
CA LEU A 40 -2.72 11.59 -24.05
C LEU A 40 -3.32 12.29 -25.26
N PHE A 41 -2.56 12.38 -26.36
CA PHE A 41 -2.97 13.07 -27.58
C PHE A 41 -4.01 12.26 -28.35
N ASP A 42 -4.93 12.94 -29.00
CA ASP A 42 -6.03 12.35 -29.74
C ASP A 42 -6.81 11.29 -28.96
N TRP A 43 -7.01 11.57 -27.67
CA TRP A 43 -7.69 10.63 -26.78
C TRP A 43 -9.07 10.22 -27.31
N ALA A 44 -9.22 8.94 -27.62
CA ALA A 44 -10.44 8.29 -28.05
C ALA A 44 -10.99 7.40 -26.90
N PRO A 45 -11.99 7.85 -26.15
CA PRO A 45 -12.59 7.06 -25.07
C PRO A 45 -13.40 5.89 -25.66
N GLU A 46 -13.30 4.73 -25.06
CA GLU A 46 -14.09 3.56 -25.42
C GLU A 46 -15.55 3.68 -24.95
N ASN A 47 -15.78 4.43 -23.87
CA ASN A 47 -17.09 4.74 -23.33
C ASN A 47 -17.20 6.23 -22.99
N ALA A 48 -18.42 6.80 -23.00
CA ALA A 48 -18.67 8.21 -22.73
C ALA A 48 -18.33 8.68 -21.30
N GLU A 49 -18.02 7.77 -20.39
CA GLU A 49 -17.84 7.99 -18.95
C GLU A 49 -16.38 8.14 -18.51
N THR A 50 -15.54 8.83 -19.27
CA THR A 50 -14.17 9.14 -18.82
C THR A 50 -14.09 10.35 -17.88
N ARG A 51 -15.24 10.88 -17.45
CA ARG A 51 -15.27 11.95 -16.46
C ARG A 51 -15.11 11.38 -15.06
N GLY A 52 -14.03 11.79 -14.37
CA GLY A 52 -13.89 11.60 -12.94
C GLY A 52 -13.08 10.36 -12.50
N TRP A 53 -12.03 10.00 -13.24
CA TRP A 53 -11.06 9.05 -12.71
C TRP A 53 -10.36 9.68 -11.51
N VAL A 54 -10.60 9.15 -10.34
CA VAL A 54 -9.95 9.57 -9.10
C VAL A 54 -9.59 8.32 -8.30
N GLY A 55 -8.29 8.12 -8.11
CA GLY A 55 -7.78 7.00 -7.33
C GLY A 55 -7.78 5.65 -8.02
N ASP A 56 -8.07 5.61 -9.30
CA ASP A 56 -8.03 4.39 -10.10
C ASP A 56 -6.58 3.92 -10.33
N ARG A 57 -6.40 2.61 -10.47
CA ARG A 57 -5.21 2.01 -11.05
C ARG A 57 -5.44 1.85 -12.53
N VAL A 58 -4.52 2.29 -13.37
CA VAL A 58 -4.62 2.11 -14.82
C VAL A 58 -3.35 1.51 -15.39
N TRP A 59 -3.53 0.67 -16.38
CA TRP A 59 -2.47 0.12 -17.20
C TRP A 59 -2.42 0.86 -18.53
N LEU A 60 -1.23 1.27 -18.91
CA LEU A 60 -0.90 1.90 -20.18
C LEU A 60 -0.23 0.84 -21.03
N VAL A 61 -0.97 0.31 -21.99
CA VAL A 61 -0.52 -0.78 -22.88
C VAL A 61 -0.01 -0.17 -24.19
N PRO A 62 1.32 -0.19 -24.45
CA PRO A 62 1.86 0.32 -25.71
C PRO A 62 1.40 -0.54 -26.88
N ASP A 63 1.27 0.07 -28.07
CA ASP A 63 1.01 -0.68 -29.31
C ASP A 63 2.28 -1.41 -29.82
N ASP A 64 3.44 -1.19 -29.21
CA ASP A 64 4.68 -1.87 -29.50
C ASP A 64 4.80 -3.14 -28.65
N ASP A 65 4.57 -4.30 -29.23
CA ASP A 65 4.62 -5.61 -28.56
C ASP A 65 5.99 -5.96 -27.93
N THR A 66 7.01 -5.12 -28.12
CA THR A 66 8.33 -5.28 -27.47
C THR A 66 8.43 -4.59 -26.11
N LEU A 67 7.42 -3.82 -25.77
CA LEU A 67 7.35 -3.07 -24.50
C LEU A 67 6.29 -3.70 -23.60
N ASP A 68 6.62 -3.86 -22.33
CA ASP A 68 5.67 -4.26 -21.31
C ASP A 68 4.67 -3.11 -21.01
N ALA A 69 3.50 -3.46 -20.53
CA ALA A 69 2.52 -2.48 -20.07
C ALA A 69 3.01 -1.75 -18.83
N TRP A 70 2.66 -0.47 -18.70
CA TRP A 70 3.06 0.40 -17.58
C TRP A 70 1.90 0.64 -16.64
N LEU A 71 2.21 0.63 -15.35
CA LEU A 71 1.24 0.90 -14.29
C LEU A 71 1.31 2.37 -13.86
N LEU A 72 0.15 3.01 -13.80
CA LEU A 72 -0.05 4.24 -13.03
C LEU A 72 -1.04 3.94 -11.90
N GLU A 73 -0.62 4.23 -10.67
CA GLU A 73 -1.49 4.11 -9.50
C GLU A 73 -2.04 5.48 -9.10
N ASP A 74 -3.16 5.45 -8.41
CA ASP A 74 -3.79 6.64 -7.84
C ASP A 74 -4.01 7.74 -8.89
N VAL A 75 -4.52 7.34 -10.05
CA VAL A 75 -4.70 8.22 -11.21
C VAL A 75 -5.84 9.20 -10.97
N GLU A 76 -5.62 10.44 -11.37
CA GLU A 76 -6.62 11.49 -11.42
C GLU A 76 -6.66 12.11 -12.83
N SER A 77 -7.87 12.27 -13.38
CA SER A 77 -8.07 13.00 -14.63
C SER A 77 -8.12 14.50 -14.35
N LEU A 78 -7.17 15.23 -14.91
CA LEU A 78 -7.13 16.70 -14.86
C LEU A 78 -8.05 17.35 -15.95
N GLY A 79 -8.72 16.50 -16.73
CA GLY A 79 -9.63 16.97 -17.80
C GLY A 79 -8.94 17.08 -19.16
N ARG A 80 -9.50 17.89 -20.04
CA ARG A 80 -8.97 18.12 -21.39
C ARG A 80 -8.06 19.34 -21.45
N HIS A 81 -6.92 19.20 -22.11
CA HIS A 81 -6.04 20.33 -22.38
C HIS A 81 -6.74 21.37 -23.29
N PRO A 82 -6.82 22.66 -22.87
CA PRO A 82 -7.64 23.67 -23.61
C PRO A 82 -7.19 23.90 -25.05
N GLY A 83 -5.91 23.71 -25.37
CA GLY A 83 -5.34 23.99 -26.69
C GLY A 83 -5.37 22.80 -27.64
N THR A 84 -5.15 21.58 -27.14
CA THR A 84 -5.03 20.36 -27.97
C THR A 84 -6.26 19.46 -27.89
N GLY A 85 -7.08 19.59 -26.83
CA GLY A 85 -8.19 18.68 -26.57
C GLY A 85 -7.78 17.30 -26.06
N SER A 86 -6.48 17.07 -25.88
CA SER A 86 -5.90 15.83 -25.31
C SER A 86 -6.34 15.62 -23.86
N LEU A 87 -6.33 14.37 -23.39
CA LEU A 87 -6.61 14.05 -22.00
C LEU A 87 -5.35 14.26 -21.16
N LEU A 88 -5.52 14.93 -20.01
CA LEU A 88 -4.46 15.08 -19.01
C LEU A 88 -4.74 14.14 -17.83
N LEU A 89 -3.74 13.34 -17.48
CA LEU A 89 -3.76 12.46 -16.32
C LEU A 89 -2.58 12.79 -15.39
N THR A 90 -2.79 12.65 -14.09
CA THR A 90 -1.70 12.58 -13.10
C THR A 90 -1.81 11.26 -12.34
N GLY A 91 -0.68 10.70 -11.93
CA GLY A 91 -0.64 9.44 -11.21
C GLY A 91 0.73 9.11 -10.66
N LEU A 92 0.77 8.11 -9.79
CA LEU A 92 2.00 7.54 -9.27
C LEU A 92 2.55 6.55 -10.30
N ASP A 93 3.76 6.76 -10.75
CA ASP A 93 4.41 5.96 -11.81
C ASP A 93 5.57 5.11 -11.31
N ASP A 94 5.93 5.25 -10.04
CA ASP A 94 7.02 4.56 -9.36
C ASP A 94 8.03 3.89 -10.35
N TYR A 95 8.34 2.60 -10.21
CA TYR A 95 9.26 1.88 -11.11
C TYR A 95 8.57 1.24 -12.32
N GLU A 96 7.24 1.20 -12.33
CA GLU A 96 6.42 0.54 -13.35
C GLU A 96 5.74 1.53 -14.31
N GLY A 97 6.07 2.82 -14.21
CA GLY A 97 5.52 3.84 -15.09
C GLY A 97 6.21 3.92 -16.45
N PRO A 98 5.66 4.73 -17.36
CA PRO A 98 6.24 4.92 -18.70
C PRO A 98 7.67 5.43 -18.62
N PRO A 99 8.58 4.89 -19.45
CA PRO A 99 9.96 5.36 -19.50
C PRO A 99 10.03 6.83 -19.91
N GLU A 100 11.03 7.54 -19.38
CA GLU A 100 11.26 8.94 -19.71
C GLU A 100 11.47 9.12 -21.22
N GLY A 101 10.74 10.09 -21.80
CA GLY A 101 10.84 10.41 -23.22
C GLY A 101 10.08 9.44 -24.15
N HIS A 102 9.35 8.47 -23.63
CA HIS A 102 8.47 7.65 -24.46
C HIS A 102 7.40 8.53 -25.15
N ARG A 103 7.24 8.29 -26.46
CA ARG A 103 6.23 8.90 -27.31
C ARG A 103 5.71 7.84 -28.26
N GLY A 104 4.57 7.26 -27.96
CA GLY A 104 3.96 6.23 -28.77
C GLY A 104 2.47 6.12 -28.47
N SER A 105 1.74 5.40 -29.33
CA SER A 105 0.34 5.09 -29.08
C SER A 105 0.19 4.13 -27.91
N VAL A 106 -0.86 4.34 -27.11
CA VAL A 106 -1.16 3.54 -25.92
C VAL A 106 -2.65 3.28 -25.84
N ARG A 107 -3.01 2.08 -25.43
CA ARG A 107 -4.36 1.75 -24.95
C ARG A 107 -4.36 1.76 -23.43
N VAL A 108 -5.49 2.18 -22.85
CA VAL A 108 -5.60 2.33 -21.37
C VAL A 108 -6.74 1.49 -20.84
N HIS A 109 -6.49 0.69 -19.79
CA HIS A 109 -7.53 -0.03 -19.06
C HIS A 109 -7.34 0.10 -17.54
N ASP A 110 -8.41 -0.14 -16.79
CA ASP A 110 -8.44 -0.07 -15.32
C ASP A 110 -8.49 -1.46 -14.66
N GLN A 111 -7.96 -2.47 -15.35
CA GLN A 111 -8.00 -3.88 -14.93
C GLN A 111 -9.37 -4.56 -15.13
N TYR A 112 -10.46 -3.81 -15.21
CA TYR A 112 -11.81 -4.36 -15.41
C TYR A 112 -12.33 -4.11 -16.83
N ARG A 113 -11.91 -3.02 -17.46
CA ARG A 113 -12.36 -2.63 -18.80
C ARG A 113 -11.38 -1.69 -19.48
N TRP A 114 -11.39 -1.73 -20.80
CA TRP A 114 -10.72 -0.72 -21.59
C TRP A 114 -11.38 0.65 -21.39
N ARG A 115 -10.57 1.68 -21.21
CA ARG A 115 -11.00 3.06 -21.02
C ARG A 115 -10.90 3.88 -22.27
N GLY A 116 -9.94 3.59 -23.13
CA GLY A 116 -9.71 4.25 -24.41
C GLY A 116 -8.30 4.08 -24.92
N SER A 117 -7.95 4.87 -25.94
CA SER A 117 -6.63 4.89 -26.57
C SER A 117 -6.19 6.30 -26.93
N CYS A 118 -4.90 6.49 -27.15
CA CYS A 118 -4.29 7.71 -27.65
C CYS A 118 -3.28 7.41 -28.74
N THR A 119 -3.03 8.35 -29.63
CA THR A 119 -2.02 8.21 -30.68
C THR A 119 -0.62 8.51 -30.20
N GLU A 120 -0.48 9.28 -29.15
CA GLU A 120 0.79 9.61 -28.51
C GLU A 120 0.58 9.81 -27.01
N LEU A 121 1.44 9.21 -26.19
CA LEU A 121 1.58 9.47 -24.75
C LEU A 121 2.82 10.31 -24.53
N ALA A 122 2.71 11.40 -23.80
CA ALA A 122 3.87 12.17 -23.37
C ALA A 122 3.82 12.49 -21.88
N ARG A 123 4.92 12.28 -21.19
CA ARG A 123 5.12 12.82 -19.84
C ARG A 123 5.44 14.30 -19.97
N ILE A 124 4.57 15.17 -19.46
CA ILE A 124 4.73 16.63 -19.57
C ILE A 124 5.34 17.25 -18.31
N LEU A 125 5.11 16.66 -17.17
CA LEU A 125 5.73 17.05 -15.91
C LEU A 125 6.24 15.81 -15.18
N PRO A 126 7.53 15.83 -14.76
CA PRO A 126 8.05 14.78 -13.89
C PRO A 126 7.39 14.88 -12.50
N PRO A 127 7.45 13.84 -11.68
CA PRO A 127 7.05 13.91 -10.30
C PRO A 127 7.86 15.00 -9.58
N GLU A 128 7.17 15.91 -8.89
CA GLU A 128 7.85 16.88 -8.03
C GLU A 128 8.18 16.21 -6.68
N GLU A 129 9.46 16.11 -6.37
CA GLU A 129 9.94 15.61 -5.06
C GLU A 129 9.78 16.71 -3.99
N ASN A 130 8.55 16.98 -3.60
CA ASN A 130 8.20 17.96 -2.55
C ASN A 130 7.76 17.27 -1.25
N SER A 131 8.37 16.15 -0.89
CA SER A 131 8.07 15.50 0.38
C SER A 131 8.49 16.40 1.55
N PRO A 132 7.58 16.75 2.47
CA PRO A 132 7.95 17.52 3.63
C PRO A 132 8.99 16.76 4.47
N PRO A 133 9.91 17.46 5.16
CA PRO A 133 10.87 16.79 6.02
C PRO A 133 10.15 16.01 7.12
N LEU A 134 10.66 14.84 7.45
CA LEU A 134 10.15 14.04 8.55
C LEU A 134 10.63 14.63 9.87
N VAL A 135 9.71 15.06 10.74
CA VAL A 135 10.03 15.64 12.06
C VAL A 135 9.49 14.77 13.17
N LEU A 136 10.40 14.17 13.93
CA LEU A 136 10.10 13.37 15.11
C LEU A 136 9.92 14.34 16.32
N ARG A 137 8.69 14.49 16.82
CA ARG A 137 8.33 15.41 17.88
C ARG A 137 8.47 14.77 19.26
N GLY A 138 9.16 15.46 20.15
CA GLY A 138 9.34 14.97 21.52
C GLY A 138 10.09 13.64 21.57
N LEU A 139 11.09 13.47 20.71
CA LEU A 139 11.93 12.27 20.68
C LEU A 139 12.74 12.16 21.97
N ALA A 140 12.67 11.02 22.63
CA ALA A 140 13.61 10.62 23.69
C ALA A 140 14.86 10.00 23.02
N PRO A 141 15.96 10.76 22.85
CA PRO A 141 17.11 10.29 22.10
C PRO A 141 17.94 9.31 22.94
N SER A 142 18.48 8.26 22.29
CA SER A 142 19.47 7.38 22.90
C SER A 142 20.79 8.12 23.16
N ASP A 143 21.64 7.55 24.03
CA ASP A 143 22.97 8.11 24.29
C ASP A 143 23.83 8.16 23.01
N ARG A 144 23.70 7.19 22.11
CA ARG A 144 24.38 7.17 20.81
C ARG A 144 23.94 8.36 19.95
N LEU A 145 22.65 8.64 19.89
CA LEU A 145 22.13 9.82 19.16
C LEU A 145 22.59 11.12 19.81
N ARG A 146 22.51 11.25 21.13
CA ARG A 146 23.00 12.44 21.86
C ARG A 146 24.47 12.70 21.54
N ALA A 147 25.30 11.66 21.59
CA ALA A 147 26.72 11.77 21.25
C ALA A 147 26.97 12.17 19.78
N ALA A 148 26.16 11.64 18.86
CA ALA A 148 26.24 12.01 17.44
C ALA A 148 25.86 13.48 17.21
N LEU A 149 24.79 13.95 17.82
CA LEU A 149 24.34 15.35 17.75
C LEU A 149 25.36 16.30 18.37
N ALA A 150 25.98 15.94 19.48
CA ALA A 150 27.01 16.74 20.15
C ALA A 150 28.27 16.90 19.28
N LYS A 151 28.66 15.88 18.50
CA LYS A 151 29.79 15.96 17.56
C LYS A 151 29.53 16.92 16.41
N GLY A 152 28.30 17.07 15.96
CA GLY A 152 27.86 18.03 14.97
C GLY A 152 28.43 17.86 13.56
N THR A 153 29.25 16.84 13.29
CA THR A 153 29.84 16.60 11.97
C THR A 153 28.83 15.93 11.03
N ARG A 154 28.92 16.19 9.71
CA ARG A 154 28.04 15.59 8.71
C ARG A 154 28.01 14.06 8.83
N ARG A 155 29.18 13.43 9.01
CA ARG A 155 29.28 11.97 9.17
C ARG A 155 28.57 11.46 10.44
N ALA A 156 28.63 12.21 11.54
CA ALA A 156 27.96 11.83 12.78
C ALA A 156 26.42 12.01 12.71
N ARG A 157 25.94 12.85 11.81
CA ARG A 157 24.52 13.10 11.56
C ARG A 157 23.91 12.15 10.51
N ALA A 158 24.72 11.39 9.77
CA ALA A 158 24.24 10.35 8.88
C ALA A 158 23.82 9.15 9.73
N LEU A 159 22.53 8.82 9.70
CA LEU A 159 21.97 7.65 10.40
C LEU A 159 21.93 6.42 9.49
N GLU A 160 22.27 6.63 8.20
CA GLU A 160 22.27 5.62 7.14
C GLU A 160 20.86 5.03 6.95
N GLN A 161 20.72 3.72 6.81
CA GLN A 161 19.42 3.09 6.63
C GLN A 161 18.74 2.89 7.98
N VAL A 162 17.57 3.50 8.15
CA VAL A 162 16.78 3.45 9.37
C VAL A 162 15.38 2.91 9.11
N ALA A 163 14.79 2.40 10.18
CA ALA A 163 13.42 1.97 10.24
C ALA A 163 12.62 2.86 11.19
N LEU A 164 11.54 3.47 10.70
CA LEU A 164 10.51 4.07 11.54
C LEU A 164 9.48 3.00 11.84
N ARG A 165 9.57 2.41 13.03
CA ARG A 165 8.60 1.42 13.51
C ARG A 165 7.40 2.14 14.11
N ILE A 166 6.22 1.79 13.62
CA ILE A 166 4.95 2.39 14.00
C ILE A 166 4.13 1.38 14.78
N ARG A 167 3.56 1.81 15.90
CA ARG A 167 2.73 0.99 16.80
C ARG A 167 1.34 1.56 16.92
N ASP A 168 0.37 0.70 17.23
CA ASP A 168 -0.96 1.12 17.65
C ASP A 168 -0.98 1.63 19.11
N ASP A 169 -2.12 2.15 19.56
CA ASP A 169 -2.30 2.67 20.91
C ASP A 169 -2.19 1.59 22.01
N GLN A 170 -2.23 0.31 21.62
CA GLN A 170 -1.99 -0.84 22.49
C GLN A 170 -0.50 -1.23 22.54
N GLY A 171 0.37 -0.50 21.81
CA GLY A 171 1.80 -0.78 21.70
C GLY A 171 2.14 -1.95 20.79
N GLN A 172 1.15 -2.46 20.01
CA GLN A 172 1.38 -3.56 19.09
C GLN A 172 1.98 -3.04 17.77
N PRO A 173 2.89 -3.79 17.14
CA PRO A 173 3.43 -3.43 15.84
C PRO A 173 2.32 -3.26 14.80
N LEU A 174 2.33 -2.15 14.09
CA LEU A 174 1.45 -1.87 12.98
C LEU A 174 2.21 -2.00 11.65
N THR A 175 3.27 -1.25 11.49
CA THR A 175 4.09 -1.25 10.28
C THR A 175 5.50 -0.76 10.55
N GLU A 176 6.37 -0.89 9.56
CA GLU A 176 7.73 -0.36 9.55
C GLU A 176 8.00 0.34 8.21
N ARG A 177 8.57 1.54 8.26
CA ARG A 177 8.99 2.29 7.07
C ARG A 177 10.51 2.39 7.04
N LEU A 178 11.10 1.87 5.96
CA LEU A 178 12.55 1.90 5.75
C LEU A 178 12.92 3.10 4.92
N PHE A 179 13.97 3.83 5.31
CA PHE A 179 14.48 4.96 4.55
C PHE A 179 15.92 5.32 4.91
N TRP A 180 16.57 6.08 4.05
CA TRP A 180 17.87 6.67 4.33
C TRP A 180 17.69 7.99 5.04
N ALA A 181 18.32 8.17 6.20
CA ALA A 181 18.13 9.36 7.01
C ALA A 181 19.45 10.07 7.33
N GLN A 182 19.39 11.38 7.25
CA GLN A 182 20.41 12.27 7.79
C GLN A 182 19.73 13.29 8.70
N VAL A 183 20.33 13.59 9.84
CA VAL A 183 19.82 14.65 10.72
C VAL A 183 20.11 16.01 10.07
N ASN A 184 19.05 16.70 9.68
CA ASN A 184 19.11 18.07 9.17
C ASN A 184 19.23 19.06 10.32
N ALA A 185 18.27 19.01 11.25
CA ALA A 185 18.20 19.91 12.38
C ALA A 185 17.68 19.20 13.64
N TRP A 186 17.94 19.77 14.78
CA TRP A 186 17.31 19.37 16.04
C TRP A 186 17.22 20.58 17.00
N ARG A 187 16.24 20.50 17.91
CA ARG A 187 16.05 21.50 18.96
C ARG A 187 15.46 20.84 20.21
N PRO A 188 15.64 21.44 21.40
CA PRO A 188 14.88 21.01 22.59
C PRO A 188 13.39 21.02 22.29
N SER A 189 12.68 19.97 22.70
CA SER A 189 11.23 19.89 22.54
C SER A 189 10.51 20.72 23.61
N SER A 190 9.35 21.26 23.24
CA SER A 190 8.46 21.92 24.19
C SER A 190 7.67 20.92 25.05
N THR A 191 7.72 19.63 24.75
CA THR A 191 6.94 18.58 25.43
C THR A 191 7.65 17.94 26.63
N GLY A 192 8.96 18.19 26.81
CA GLY A 192 9.71 17.67 27.97
C GLY A 192 11.17 18.11 27.98
N THR A 193 11.81 18.10 29.16
CA THR A 193 13.14 18.67 29.39
C THR A 193 14.28 17.89 28.74
N ASP A 194 14.13 16.56 28.56
CA ASP A 194 15.14 15.69 27.96
C ASP A 194 14.77 15.21 26.54
N LEU A 195 13.71 15.80 26.00
CA LEU A 195 13.18 15.47 24.68
C LEU A 195 13.66 16.48 23.64
N ILE A 196 13.77 16.01 22.41
CA ILE A 196 14.15 16.84 21.26
C ILE A 196 13.11 16.70 20.13
N ASP A 197 12.98 17.75 19.32
CA ASP A 197 12.38 17.66 18.01
C ASP A 197 13.52 17.44 17.02
N LEU A 198 13.48 16.32 16.29
CA LEU A 198 14.51 15.90 15.36
C LEU A 198 13.97 15.96 13.93
N GLU A 199 14.59 16.77 13.10
CA GLU A 199 14.27 16.87 11.67
C GLU A 199 15.24 16.01 10.87
N LEU A 200 14.66 15.12 10.05
CA LEU A 200 15.39 14.22 9.17
C LEU A 200 15.27 14.68 7.72
N GLU A 201 16.40 14.72 7.04
CA GLU A 201 16.52 14.91 5.59
C GLU A 201 16.87 13.57 4.96
N GLY A 202 16.38 13.32 3.74
CA GLY A 202 16.67 12.12 2.96
C GLY A 202 15.47 11.18 2.86
N GLY A 203 15.40 10.54 1.78
CA GLY A 203 14.68 9.39 1.25
C GLY A 203 13.45 8.80 1.92
N TYR A 204 12.64 9.53 2.66
CA TYR A 204 11.25 9.12 2.85
C TYR A 204 10.51 9.43 1.54
N SER A 205 10.78 8.58 0.54
CA SER A 205 10.45 8.82 -0.85
C SER A 205 8.95 8.82 -1.14
N THR A 206 8.13 8.23 -0.25
CA THR A 206 6.70 8.12 -0.51
C THR A 206 5.92 8.39 0.77
N PRO A 207 5.52 9.64 1.04
CA PRO A 207 4.65 9.95 2.16
C PRO A 207 3.33 9.18 2.00
N ILE A 208 2.70 8.85 3.13
CA ILE A 208 1.37 8.26 3.11
C ILE A 208 0.42 9.33 2.57
N PRO A 209 -0.35 9.05 1.51
CA PRO A 209 -1.29 10.02 0.96
C PRO A 209 -2.22 10.59 2.03
N GLU A 210 -2.42 11.91 2.03
CA GLU A 210 -3.21 12.60 3.07
C GLU A 210 -4.65 12.07 3.17
N HIS A 211 -5.25 11.67 2.03
CA HIS A 211 -6.61 11.10 2.01
C HIS A 211 -6.74 9.74 2.71
N LEU A 212 -5.60 9.07 3.01
CA LEU A 212 -5.56 7.82 3.77
C LEU A 212 -5.42 8.05 5.28
N ARG A 213 -5.20 9.28 5.74
CA ARG A 213 -5.07 9.61 7.18
C ARG A 213 -6.22 9.04 8.04
N PRO A 214 -7.52 9.17 7.68
CA PRO A 214 -8.60 8.62 8.48
C PRO A 214 -8.54 7.10 8.65
N LEU A 215 -8.03 6.40 7.63
CA LEU A 215 -7.81 4.95 7.67
C LEU A 215 -6.68 4.60 8.64
N TRP A 216 -5.56 5.33 8.57
CA TRP A 216 -4.44 5.16 9.48
C TRP A 216 -4.78 5.48 10.93
N GLU A 217 -5.54 6.55 11.19
CA GLU A 217 -6.02 6.92 12.53
C GLU A 217 -6.86 5.79 13.14
N ARG A 218 -7.69 5.13 12.33
CA ARG A 218 -8.44 3.97 12.77
C ARG A 218 -7.52 2.81 13.18
N TRP A 219 -6.49 2.52 12.39
CA TRP A 219 -5.51 1.49 12.70
C TRP A 219 -4.59 1.86 13.86
N PHE A 220 -4.34 3.14 14.11
CA PHE A 220 -3.64 3.60 15.29
C PHE A 220 -4.42 3.30 16.58
N ALA A 221 -5.74 3.37 16.56
CA ALA A 221 -6.57 2.98 17.70
C ALA A 221 -6.52 1.46 18.00
N GLY A 222 -6.13 0.67 17.00
CA GLY A 222 -6.00 -0.78 17.08
C GLY A 222 -6.61 -1.49 15.86
N PRO A 223 -6.38 -2.80 15.73
CA PRO A 223 -6.98 -3.58 14.66
C PRO A 223 -8.50 -3.62 14.81
N PRO A 224 -9.24 -3.82 13.71
CA PRO A 224 -10.68 -4.02 13.78
C PRO A 224 -11.00 -5.27 14.62
N ASP A 225 -12.07 -5.18 15.39
CA ASP A 225 -12.63 -6.28 16.18
C ASP A 225 -13.82 -6.98 15.50
N THR A 226 -14.33 -6.36 14.43
CA THR A 226 -15.47 -6.81 13.64
C THR A 226 -15.06 -7.07 12.18
N PRO A 227 -15.44 -8.20 11.58
CA PRO A 227 -15.20 -8.45 10.15
C PRO A 227 -15.91 -7.43 9.25
N ASN A 228 -15.43 -7.33 8.02
CA ASN A 228 -16.01 -6.50 6.95
C ASN A 228 -16.01 -4.98 7.25
N THR A 229 -15.18 -4.51 8.17
CA THR A 229 -15.08 -3.07 8.46
C THR A 229 -14.49 -2.25 7.30
N TRP A 230 -13.94 -2.92 6.31
CA TRP A 230 -13.45 -2.38 5.05
C TRP A 230 -14.50 -2.32 3.94
N ALA A 231 -15.67 -2.95 4.14
CA ALA A 231 -16.67 -3.16 3.08
C ALA A 231 -17.19 -1.86 2.45
N ASP A 232 -17.38 -0.80 3.25
CA ASP A 232 -17.86 0.50 2.78
C ASP A 232 -16.77 1.39 2.16
N LEU A 233 -15.53 0.91 2.13
CA LEU A 233 -14.42 1.64 1.50
C LEU A 233 -14.46 1.45 -0.03
N ASP A 234 -13.99 2.46 -0.75
CA ASP A 234 -13.69 2.34 -2.17
C ASP A 234 -12.47 1.43 -2.43
N THR A 235 -12.27 0.99 -3.66
CA THR A 235 -11.16 0.09 -4.06
C THR A 235 -9.79 0.63 -3.65
N ARG A 236 -9.55 1.94 -3.81
CA ARG A 236 -8.31 2.62 -3.41
C ARG A 236 -8.02 2.47 -1.91
N ARG A 237 -9.02 2.72 -1.07
CA ARG A 237 -8.90 2.60 0.38
C ARG A 237 -8.86 1.14 0.83
N ARG A 238 -9.55 0.23 0.14
CA ARG A 238 -9.44 -1.23 0.38
C ARG A 238 -8.03 -1.72 0.12
N LYS A 239 -7.37 -1.25 -0.96
CA LYS A 239 -5.96 -1.56 -1.23
C LYS A 239 -5.06 -1.09 -0.10
N ALA A 240 -5.19 0.17 0.33
CA ALA A 240 -4.41 0.69 1.44
C ALA A 240 -4.69 -0.05 2.78
N TRP A 241 -5.93 -0.49 3.00
CA TRP A 241 -6.27 -1.34 4.13
C TRP A 241 -5.57 -2.70 4.04
N LEU A 242 -5.59 -3.33 2.87
CA LEU A 242 -4.90 -4.60 2.62
C LEU A 242 -3.39 -4.49 2.87
N ASP A 243 -2.76 -3.39 2.47
CA ASP A 243 -1.35 -3.12 2.72
C ASP A 243 -1.04 -3.06 4.22
N LEU A 244 -1.86 -2.34 5.01
CA LEU A 244 -1.72 -2.30 6.46
C LEU A 244 -1.91 -3.67 7.12
N VAL A 245 -2.90 -4.43 6.67
CA VAL A 245 -3.15 -5.81 7.12
C VAL A 245 -1.94 -6.70 6.84
N ARG A 246 -1.38 -6.62 5.63
CA ARG A 246 -0.19 -7.36 5.20
C ARG A 246 1.02 -6.99 6.04
N GLU A 247 1.34 -5.70 6.13
CA GLU A 247 2.50 -5.21 6.87
C GLU A 247 2.46 -5.64 8.34
N ARG A 248 1.27 -5.52 8.96
CA ARG A 248 1.07 -5.97 10.34
C ARG A 248 1.21 -7.48 10.51
N ALA A 249 0.71 -8.26 9.54
CA ALA A 249 0.81 -9.71 9.56
C ALA A 249 2.27 -10.19 9.47
N CYS A 250 3.10 -9.56 8.63
CA CYS A 250 4.51 -9.88 8.48
C CYS A 250 5.34 -9.63 9.76
N GLN A 251 4.83 -8.82 10.70
CA GLN A 251 5.50 -8.55 11.97
C GLN A 251 5.04 -9.45 13.13
N ARG A 252 4.17 -10.43 12.85
CA ARG A 252 3.57 -11.31 13.86
C ARG A 252 3.76 -12.78 13.51
N ALA A 253 3.93 -13.59 14.54
CA ALA A 253 3.81 -15.04 14.39
C ALA A 253 2.32 -15.41 14.34
N HIS A 254 1.91 -16.14 13.33
CA HIS A 254 0.57 -16.70 13.21
C HIS A 254 0.59 -18.14 13.71
N ARG A 255 -0.45 -18.51 14.45
CA ARG A 255 -0.63 -19.89 14.90
C ARG A 255 -1.57 -20.59 13.92
N ASP A 256 -1.05 -21.65 13.29
CA ASP A 256 -1.85 -22.43 12.37
C ASP A 256 -2.98 -23.18 13.09
N ARG A 257 -4.13 -23.21 12.43
CA ARG A 257 -5.27 -24.04 12.85
C ARG A 257 -4.95 -25.52 12.55
N PRO A 258 -5.52 -26.46 13.31
CA PRO A 258 -5.30 -27.87 13.01
C PRO A 258 -5.89 -28.27 11.65
N ALA A 259 -5.32 -29.28 11.02
CA ALA A 259 -5.87 -29.88 9.81
C ALA A 259 -7.34 -30.32 10.01
N GLY A 260 -8.13 -30.18 8.96
CA GLY A 260 -9.59 -30.43 9.00
C GLY A 260 -10.42 -29.25 9.52
N HIS A 261 -9.79 -28.08 9.77
CA HIS A 261 -10.52 -26.87 10.18
C HIS A 261 -11.49 -26.40 9.09
N ALA A 262 -12.65 -25.90 9.51
CA ALA A 262 -13.65 -25.31 8.61
C ALA A 262 -13.63 -23.78 8.73
N TYR A 263 -13.44 -23.12 7.60
CA TYR A 263 -13.47 -21.68 7.47
C TYR A 263 -14.76 -21.24 6.78
N GLU A 264 -15.16 -19.98 6.99
CA GLU A 264 -16.30 -19.37 6.32
C GLU A 264 -15.91 -17.99 5.79
N LEU A 265 -16.12 -17.74 4.49
CA LEU A 265 -15.89 -16.48 3.82
C LEU A 265 -17.25 -15.83 3.49
N GLN A 266 -17.42 -14.57 3.89
CA GLN A 266 -18.56 -13.74 3.53
C GLN A 266 -18.25 -13.01 2.21
N GLY A 267 -18.84 -13.46 1.10
CA GLY A 267 -18.53 -12.97 -0.23
C GLY A 267 -19.36 -11.78 -0.69
N CYS A 268 -20.40 -11.37 0.04
CA CYS A 268 -21.33 -10.31 -0.37
C CYS A 268 -20.67 -8.93 -0.61
N HIS A 269 -19.44 -8.73 -0.11
CA HIS A 269 -18.68 -7.48 -0.29
C HIS A 269 -17.47 -7.63 -1.24
N VAL A 270 -17.30 -8.81 -1.87
CA VAL A 270 -16.17 -9.07 -2.78
C VAL A 270 -16.49 -8.54 -4.17
N THR A 271 -16.31 -7.23 -4.35
CA THR A 271 -16.64 -6.50 -5.58
C THR A 271 -15.41 -6.00 -6.34
N ASP A 272 -14.21 -6.28 -5.81
CA ASP A 272 -12.92 -5.95 -6.41
C ASP A 272 -11.82 -6.87 -5.87
N GLU A 273 -10.65 -6.81 -6.47
CA GLU A 273 -9.50 -7.64 -6.11
C GLU A 273 -9.04 -7.44 -4.64
N PRO A 274 -8.85 -6.21 -4.12
CA PRO A 274 -8.50 -6.01 -2.71
C PRO A 274 -9.53 -6.60 -1.74
N ALA A 275 -10.82 -6.48 -2.04
CA ALA A 275 -11.90 -7.05 -1.22
C ALA A 275 -11.82 -8.57 -1.14
N LEU A 276 -11.45 -9.25 -2.22
CA LEU A 276 -11.24 -10.70 -2.23
C LEU A 276 -10.18 -11.12 -1.21
N TYR A 277 -9.01 -10.46 -1.24
CA TYR A 277 -7.92 -10.80 -0.31
C TYR A 277 -8.24 -10.42 1.14
N LEU A 278 -8.96 -9.32 1.35
CA LEU A 278 -9.44 -8.93 2.68
C LEU A 278 -10.44 -9.95 3.24
N ALA A 279 -11.44 -10.35 2.44
CA ALA A 279 -12.42 -11.35 2.85
C ALA A 279 -11.77 -12.71 3.15
N LEU A 280 -10.80 -13.15 2.33
CA LEU A 280 -10.05 -14.38 2.55
C LEU A 280 -9.19 -14.30 3.82
N GLY A 281 -8.52 -13.17 4.04
CA GLY A 281 -7.75 -12.91 5.26
C GLY A 281 -8.60 -12.98 6.52
N GLU A 282 -9.78 -12.38 6.50
CA GLU A 282 -10.73 -12.43 7.63
C GLU A 282 -11.35 -13.81 7.83
N ALA A 283 -11.60 -14.55 6.75
CA ALA A 283 -12.09 -15.94 6.85
C ALA A 283 -11.09 -16.84 7.60
N VAL A 284 -9.80 -16.67 7.37
CA VAL A 284 -8.77 -17.53 7.97
C VAL A 284 -8.31 -17.00 9.32
N ASN A 285 -8.10 -15.69 9.48
CA ASN A 285 -7.43 -15.09 10.63
C ASN A 285 -8.33 -14.13 11.45
N GLY A 286 -9.60 -13.98 11.10
CA GLY A 286 -10.54 -13.09 11.79
C GLY A 286 -10.40 -11.63 11.36
N ALA A 287 -11.13 -10.74 12.01
CA ALA A 287 -11.18 -9.32 11.67
C ALA A 287 -9.77 -8.69 11.55
N GLY A 288 -9.52 -7.99 10.43
CA GLY A 288 -8.20 -7.45 10.10
C GLY A 288 -7.10 -8.49 9.92
N GLY A 289 -7.48 -9.75 9.63
CA GLY A 289 -6.56 -10.84 9.35
C GLY A 289 -6.01 -10.80 7.91
N TYR A 290 -4.88 -11.45 7.69
CA TYR A 290 -4.20 -11.54 6.39
C TYR A 290 -4.09 -13.00 5.94
N PHE A 291 -4.38 -13.25 4.66
CA PHE A 291 -4.12 -14.53 4.02
C PHE A 291 -3.81 -14.36 2.52
N GLY A 292 -2.78 -13.57 2.21
CA GLY A 292 -2.37 -13.22 0.85
C GLY A 292 -2.90 -11.85 0.39
N GLY A 293 -2.20 -11.25 -0.55
CA GLY A 293 -2.56 -9.98 -1.19
C GLY A 293 -2.38 -10.05 -2.72
N CYS A 294 -2.00 -11.22 -3.22
CA CYS A 294 -1.95 -11.67 -4.61
C CYS A 294 -1.98 -13.20 -4.63
N LEU A 295 -2.08 -13.82 -5.80
CA LEU A 295 -2.14 -15.29 -5.92
C LEU A 295 -0.89 -15.99 -5.37
N GLU A 296 0.29 -15.42 -5.61
CA GLU A 296 1.56 -15.94 -5.10
C GLU A 296 1.57 -15.91 -3.57
N ALA A 297 1.15 -14.79 -2.97
CA ALA A 297 1.08 -14.66 -1.53
C ALA A 297 0.04 -15.61 -0.89
N ILE A 298 -1.07 -15.94 -1.58
CA ILE A 298 -1.98 -17.01 -1.13
C ILE A 298 -1.25 -18.36 -1.12
N ARG A 299 -0.50 -18.69 -2.18
CA ARG A 299 0.30 -19.94 -2.24
C ARG A 299 1.26 -20.04 -1.07
N ASP A 300 1.94 -18.94 -0.74
CA ASP A 300 2.86 -18.88 0.41
C ASP A 300 2.10 -19.11 1.73
N CYS A 301 0.97 -18.45 1.93
CA CYS A 301 0.14 -18.61 3.12
C CYS A 301 -0.42 -20.04 3.27
N LEU A 302 -0.74 -20.70 2.17
CA LEU A 302 -1.18 -22.11 2.15
C LEU A 302 -0.05 -23.08 2.56
N GLY A 303 1.22 -22.64 2.48
CA GLY A 303 2.39 -23.38 2.95
C GLY A 303 2.52 -23.45 4.47
N GLY A 304 1.69 -22.72 5.24
CA GLY A 304 1.71 -22.67 6.71
C GLY A 304 2.27 -21.38 7.28
N ALA A 305 2.25 -21.27 8.61
CA ALA A 305 2.66 -20.09 9.38
C ALA A 305 1.77 -18.84 9.22
N PHE A 306 0.59 -18.99 8.57
CA PHE A 306 -0.40 -17.94 8.37
C PHE A 306 -1.84 -18.35 8.79
N GLY A 307 -1.95 -19.22 9.80
CA GLY A 307 -3.25 -19.62 10.35
C GLY A 307 -3.89 -20.82 9.65
N TYR A 308 -3.19 -21.49 8.74
CA TYR A 308 -3.71 -22.58 7.91
C TYR A 308 -2.84 -23.86 7.99
N THR A 309 -3.53 -25.00 7.97
CA THR A 309 -2.92 -26.32 7.76
C THR A 309 -3.82 -27.19 6.89
N ALA A 310 -3.27 -27.73 5.82
CA ALA A 310 -3.99 -28.65 4.93
C ALA A 310 -4.24 -30.03 5.61
N PRO A 311 -5.32 -30.77 5.24
CA PRO A 311 -6.46 -30.28 4.47
C PRO A 311 -7.40 -29.42 5.32
N ALA A 312 -8.16 -28.55 4.66
CA ALA A 312 -9.21 -27.75 5.31
C ALA A 312 -10.42 -27.55 4.38
N THR A 313 -11.50 -27.00 4.89
CA THR A 313 -12.68 -26.66 4.10
C THR A 313 -12.98 -25.17 4.20
N LEU A 314 -13.48 -24.57 3.11
CA LEU A 314 -13.93 -23.18 3.06
C LEU A 314 -15.37 -23.15 2.52
N LEU A 315 -16.31 -22.66 3.31
CA LEU A 315 -17.63 -22.30 2.83
C LEU A 315 -17.59 -20.85 2.35
N TRP A 316 -17.71 -20.63 1.06
CA TRP A 316 -17.75 -19.29 0.45
C TRP A 316 -19.21 -18.91 0.19
N ARG A 317 -19.78 -18.07 1.06
CA ARG A 317 -21.13 -17.54 0.92
C ARG A 317 -21.18 -16.40 -0.09
N ASP A 318 -22.31 -16.25 -0.77
CA ASP A 318 -22.52 -15.19 -1.76
C ASP A 318 -21.39 -15.15 -2.82
N ALA A 319 -20.89 -16.32 -3.22
CA ALA A 319 -19.78 -16.46 -4.14
C ALA A 319 -20.08 -15.90 -5.55
N GLU A 320 -21.37 -15.78 -5.90
CA GLU A 320 -21.80 -15.17 -7.16
C GLU A 320 -21.39 -13.71 -7.29
N VAL A 321 -21.35 -12.95 -6.19
CA VAL A 321 -20.88 -11.56 -6.20
C VAL A 321 -19.42 -11.49 -6.66
N ALA A 322 -18.55 -12.31 -6.07
CA ALA A 322 -17.15 -12.39 -6.48
C ALA A 322 -17.00 -12.84 -7.94
N ARG A 323 -17.77 -13.85 -8.38
CA ARG A 323 -17.75 -14.33 -9.76
C ARG A 323 -18.12 -13.23 -10.73
N GLU A 324 -19.21 -12.48 -10.46
CA GLU A 324 -19.66 -11.38 -11.32
C GLU A 324 -18.57 -10.32 -11.53
N HIS A 325 -17.82 -9.99 -10.47
CA HIS A 325 -16.87 -8.89 -10.50
C HIS A 325 -15.45 -9.30 -10.92
N LEU A 326 -15.07 -10.57 -10.72
CA LEU A 326 -13.67 -11.01 -10.88
C LEU A 326 -13.42 -12.01 -12.00
N SER A 327 -14.47 -12.49 -12.71
CA SER A 327 -14.29 -13.46 -13.80
C SER A 327 -13.97 -12.85 -15.17
N GLN A 328 -14.01 -11.52 -15.30
CA GLN A 328 -13.74 -10.83 -16.57
C GLN A 328 -12.81 -9.63 -16.34
N MET A 329 -11.70 -9.89 -15.68
CA MET A 329 -10.65 -8.90 -15.49
C MET A 329 -9.72 -8.86 -16.69
N LEU A 330 -8.81 -7.90 -16.70
CA LEU A 330 -7.75 -7.77 -17.69
C LEU A 330 -6.38 -7.95 -17.03
N THR A 331 -5.50 -8.70 -17.67
CA THR A 331 -4.07 -8.72 -17.31
C THR A 331 -3.44 -7.36 -17.57
N PRO A 332 -2.21 -7.09 -17.10
CA PRO A 332 -1.47 -5.87 -17.46
C PRO A 332 -1.48 -5.58 -18.97
N ASP A 333 -1.32 -6.61 -19.81
CA ASP A 333 -1.29 -6.49 -21.27
C ASP A 333 -2.67 -6.43 -21.91
N GLY A 334 -3.74 -6.46 -21.11
CA GLY A 334 -5.13 -6.31 -21.57
C GLY A 334 -5.77 -7.59 -22.07
N GLU A 335 -5.26 -8.76 -21.74
CA GLU A 335 -5.88 -10.04 -22.01
C GLU A 335 -6.95 -10.38 -20.96
N LEU A 336 -7.98 -11.12 -21.36
CA LEU A 336 -9.03 -11.56 -20.44
C LEU A 336 -8.47 -12.52 -19.39
N TYR A 337 -8.85 -12.30 -18.13
CA TYR A 337 -8.37 -13.02 -16.97
C TYR A 337 -9.49 -13.31 -15.97
N ASP A 338 -9.63 -14.58 -15.59
CA ASP A 338 -10.60 -15.02 -14.58
C ASP A 338 -9.94 -15.21 -13.21
N LEU A 339 -9.81 -14.11 -12.44
CA LEU A 339 -9.23 -14.15 -11.10
C LEU A 339 -10.05 -15.06 -10.15
N PHE A 340 -11.39 -15.11 -10.29
CA PHE A 340 -12.21 -15.98 -9.46
C PHE A 340 -11.85 -17.46 -9.63
N ALA A 341 -11.71 -17.91 -10.90
CA ALA A 341 -11.31 -19.28 -11.20
C ALA A 341 -9.88 -19.59 -10.74
N GLU A 342 -8.94 -18.65 -10.93
CA GLU A 342 -7.55 -18.80 -10.50
C GLU A 342 -7.44 -18.96 -8.97
N VAL A 343 -8.14 -18.14 -8.20
CA VAL A 343 -8.15 -18.26 -6.73
C VAL A 343 -8.68 -19.62 -6.30
N LEU A 344 -9.78 -20.09 -6.90
CA LEU A 344 -10.31 -21.42 -6.59
C LEU A 344 -9.29 -22.53 -6.89
N GLY A 345 -8.57 -22.41 -8.02
CA GLY A 345 -7.49 -23.32 -8.39
C GLY A 345 -6.34 -23.33 -7.38
N VAL A 346 -5.89 -22.14 -6.95
CA VAL A 346 -4.82 -21.98 -5.96
C VAL A 346 -5.23 -22.58 -4.60
N LEU A 347 -6.45 -22.30 -4.12
CA LEU A 347 -6.96 -22.84 -2.86
C LEU A 347 -7.05 -24.38 -2.91
N ALA A 348 -7.58 -24.94 -4.00
CA ALA A 348 -7.68 -26.38 -4.19
C ALA A 348 -6.28 -27.05 -4.24
N ALA A 349 -5.34 -26.47 -4.95
CA ALA A 349 -3.95 -26.95 -5.01
C ALA A 349 -3.26 -26.95 -3.64
N GLY A 350 -3.60 -25.98 -2.77
CA GLY A 350 -3.12 -25.90 -1.38
C GLY A 350 -3.89 -26.80 -0.41
N GLY A 351 -4.82 -27.63 -0.88
CA GLY A 351 -5.59 -28.55 -0.03
C GLY A 351 -6.77 -27.92 0.72
N MET A 352 -7.24 -26.76 0.28
CA MET A 352 -8.45 -26.12 0.79
C MET A 352 -9.65 -26.47 -0.11
N HIS A 353 -10.57 -27.26 0.41
CA HIS A 353 -11.78 -27.66 -0.33
C HIS A 353 -12.85 -26.57 -0.21
N VAL A 354 -13.13 -25.89 -1.33
CA VAL A 354 -14.09 -24.77 -1.37
C VAL A 354 -15.48 -25.28 -1.75
N THR A 355 -16.49 -24.88 -0.98
CA THR A 355 -17.91 -25.02 -1.27
C THR A 355 -18.50 -23.64 -1.51
N LEU A 356 -19.08 -23.41 -2.68
CA LEU A 356 -19.72 -22.15 -3.06
C LEU A 356 -21.22 -22.21 -2.68
N ALA A 357 -21.73 -21.14 -2.05
CA ALA A 357 -23.12 -21.05 -1.59
C ALA A 357 -23.70 -19.66 -1.86
#